data_cd376ae282d0857a44bf162a0f6df0e9
#
_entry.id   cd376ae282d0857a44bf162a0f6df0e9
#
_cell.length_a   1.000
_cell.length_b   1.000
_cell.length_c   1.000
_cell.angle_alpha   90.00
_cell.angle_beta   90.00
_cell.angle_gamma   90.00
#
_symmetry.space_group_name_H-M   'P 1'
#
loop_
_entity.id
_entity.type
_entity.pdbx_description
1 polymer ?
#
loop_
_entity_poly.entity_id
_entity_poly.type
_entity_poly.pdbx_seq_one_letter_code
_entity_poly.pdbx_strand_id
1 'polypeptide(L)'
;CFGLTPLFNQSVSQKAEIVRVGHKDVRGCIACQRCYELGKCVFDDIVNELAPKFEEADGLVVASPVYFASANATLVAVLTRLFYSTHFDKTMKVGASVVCARRGGCSATFDELNKFFTISNMPIASSQYWNSIHGREQGEAEQDEEGKQTMRVLARNMTFLMKSIALGKEKFGLPETEERAFTHFIR
;
A
#
# COMPACT_ATOMS: atom_id res chain seq x y z
N CYS A 1 5.90 -12.90 -5.93
CA CYS A 1 5.78 -11.42 -6.03
C CYS A 1 7.02 -10.72 -6.63
N PHE A 2 8.00 -11.46 -7.16
CA PHE A 2 9.26 -10.86 -7.66
C PHE A 2 9.17 -10.27 -9.07
N GLY A 3 8.09 -10.54 -9.83
CA GLY A 3 7.99 -10.21 -11.25
C GLY A 3 7.18 -8.94 -11.62
N LEU A 4 6.53 -8.29 -10.67
CA LEU A 4 5.59 -7.19 -10.99
C LEU A 4 6.27 -5.84 -11.29
N THR A 5 7.52 -5.68 -10.93
CA THR A 5 8.28 -4.42 -11.07
C THR A 5 8.44 -3.94 -12.52
N PRO A 6 8.84 -4.81 -13.48
CA PRO A 6 9.02 -4.36 -14.85
C PRO A 6 7.73 -3.85 -15.48
N LEU A 7 6.58 -4.43 -15.09
CA LEU A 7 5.27 -4.07 -15.63
C LEU A 7 4.84 -2.67 -15.21
N PHE A 8 5.12 -2.27 -13.97
CA PHE A 8 4.86 -0.91 -13.50
C PHE A 8 5.76 0.12 -14.18
N ASN A 9 7.06 -0.14 -14.27
CA ASN A 9 8.02 0.81 -14.89
C ASN A 9 7.84 0.96 -16.39
N GLN A 10 7.41 -0.07 -17.12
CA GLN A 10 7.18 0.00 -18.58
C GLN A 10 5.88 0.72 -18.94
N SER A 11 4.88 0.70 -18.05
CA SER A 11 3.56 1.27 -18.34
C SER A 11 3.44 2.74 -17.97
N VAL A 12 4.41 3.30 -17.25
CA VAL A 12 4.31 4.63 -16.64
C VAL A 12 5.64 5.35 -16.72
N SER A 13 5.66 6.58 -17.21
CA SER A 13 6.82 7.48 -17.17
C SER A 13 7.09 8.05 -15.76
N GLN A 14 6.75 7.31 -14.72
CA GLN A 14 6.90 7.71 -13.33
C GLN A 14 7.95 6.85 -12.62
N LYS A 15 8.68 7.46 -11.69
CA LYS A 15 9.70 6.78 -10.91
C LYS A 15 9.02 5.93 -9.81
N ALA A 16 9.18 4.61 -9.88
CA ALA A 16 8.75 3.70 -8.82
C ALA A 16 9.97 3.11 -8.09
N GLU A 17 9.98 3.20 -6.77
CA GLU A 17 10.97 2.53 -5.92
C GLU A 17 10.35 1.27 -5.31
N ILE A 18 11.10 0.16 -5.33
CA ILE A 18 10.65 -1.10 -4.74
C ILE A 18 11.44 -1.40 -3.49
N VAL A 19 10.72 -1.51 -2.40
CA VAL A 19 11.27 -1.92 -1.11
C VAL A 19 10.75 -3.30 -0.74
N ARG A 20 11.67 -4.24 -0.55
CA ARG A 20 11.36 -5.62 -0.15
C ARG A 20 11.49 -5.76 1.35
N VAL A 21 10.37 -6.09 2.01
CA VAL A 21 10.31 -6.19 3.48
C VAL A 21 10.18 -7.62 4.01
N GLY A 22 9.72 -8.55 3.19
CA GLY A 22 9.38 -9.91 3.62
C GLY A 22 10.52 -10.76 4.17
N HIS A 23 11.78 -10.36 3.94
CA HIS A 23 12.98 -11.00 4.48
C HIS A 23 13.62 -10.23 5.65
N LYS A 24 13.01 -9.12 6.05
CA LYS A 24 13.48 -8.29 7.15
C LYS A 24 12.98 -8.82 8.48
N ASP A 25 13.77 -8.67 9.52
CA ASP A 25 13.34 -8.92 10.89
C ASP A 25 12.63 -7.66 11.42
N VAL A 26 11.30 -7.66 11.32
CA VAL A 26 10.46 -6.53 11.73
C VAL A 26 9.43 -7.03 12.73
N ARG A 27 9.54 -6.57 13.96
CA ARG A 27 8.56 -6.89 14.99
C ARG A 27 7.28 -6.06 14.84
N GLY A 28 6.18 -6.61 15.35
CA GLY A 28 4.89 -5.92 15.39
C GLY A 28 4.89 -4.68 16.28
N CYS A 29 3.87 -3.84 16.14
CA CYS A 29 3.63 -2.69 17.01
C CYS A 29 3.33 -3.17 18.45
N ILE A 30 3.97 -2.55 19.44
CA ILE A 30 3.76 -2.84 20.87
C ILE A 30 2.85 -1.80 21.54
N ALA A 31 2.19 -0.96 20.77
CA ALA A 31 1.27 0.08 21.25
C ALA A 31 1.87 1.01 22.33
N CYS A 32 3.17 1.27 22.28
CA CYS A 32 3.87 2.11 23.25
C CYS A 32 3.56 3.61 23.13
N GLN A 33 2.89 4.02 22.06
CA GLN A 33 2.48 5.40 21.74
C GLN A 33 3.62 6.44 21.64
N ARG A 34 4.89 6.02 21.78
CA ARG A 34 6.04 6.91 21.73
C ARG A 34 6.20 7.64 20.38
N CYS A 35 5.61 7.11 19.31
CA CYS A 35 5.64 7.78 18.01
C CYS A 35 4.94 9.13 18.00
N TYR A 36 3.96 9.37 18.85
CA TYR A 36 3.31 10.69 18.99
C TYR A 36 4.26 11.77 19.52
N GLU A 37 5.21 11.36 20.38
CA GLU A 37 6.23 12.28 20.94
C GLU A 37 7.45 12.41 20.02
N LEU A 38 7.88 11.28 19.42
CA LEU A 38 9.12 11.18 18.66
C LEU A 38 8.98 11.55 17.19
N GLY A 39 7.74 11.58 16.65
CA GLY A 39 7.49 11.71 15.21
C GLY A 39 7.96 10.51 14.37
N LYS A 40 8.42 9.42 15.01
CA LYS A 40 8.88 8.19 14.36
C LYS A 40 8.68 6.98 15.26
N CYS A 41 8.77 5.78 14.69
CA CYS A 41 8.71 4.55 15.48
C CYS A 41 9.92 4.45 16.43
N VAL A 42 9.68 3.93 17.63
CA VAL A 42 10.75 3.72 18.64
C VAL A 42 11.77 2.66 18.21
N PHE A 43 11.37 1.71 17.35
CA PHE A 43 12.28 0.73 16.78
C PHE A 43 12.97 1.31 15.54
N ASP A 44 14.29 1.33 15.58
CA ASP A 44 15.11 1.87 14.50
C ASP A 44 15.38 0.78 13.46
N ASP A 45 14.46 0.66 12.50
CA ASP A 45 14.50 -0.32 11.43
C ASP A 45 13.89 0.25 10.13
N ILE A 46 13.63 -0.62 9.15
CA ILE A 46 13.09 -0.28 7.83
C ILE A 46 11.84 0.62 7.89
N VAL A 47 11.06 0.60 8.97
CA VAL A 47 9.86 1.45 9.09
C VAL A 47 10.24 2.92 9.12
N ASN A 48 11.28 3.28 9.87
CA ASN A 48 11.77 4.67 9.92
C ASN A 48 12.46 5.10 8.62
N GLU A 49 13.04 4.16 7.88
CA GLU A 49 13.62 4.42 6.55
C GLU A 49 12.53 4.66 5.49
N LEU A 50 11.38 3.97 5.62
CA LEU A 50 10.25 4.11 4.69
C LEU A 50 9.42 5.37 4.94
N ALA A 51 9.37 5.87 6.16
CA ALA A 51 8.53 7.01 6.52
C ALA A 51 8.76 8.25 5.63
N PRO A 52 9.98 8.78 5.45
CA PRO A 52 10.21 9.92 4.58
C PRO A 52 9.93 9.61 3.10
N LYS A 53 10.21 8.41 2.65
CA LYS A 53 9.90 8.00 1.26
C LYS A 53 8.40 7.97 1.00
N PHE A 54 7.61 7.53 1.97
CA PHE A 54 6.16 7.54 1.87
C PHE A 54 5.60 8.96 1.93
N GLU A 55 6.22 9.84 2.71
CA GLU A 55 5.83 11.25 2.76
C GLU A 55 6.03 11.95 1.40
N GLU A 56 7.14 11.69 0.71
CA GLU A 56 7.44 12.26 -0.59
C GLU A 56 6.65 11.63 -1.75
N ALA A 57 6.15 10.40 -1.59
CA ALA A 57 5.48 9.68 -2.66
C ALA A 57 4.05 10.18 -2.91
N ASP A 58 3.64 10.21 -4.19
CA ASP A 58 2.25 10.49 -4.59
C ASP A 58 1.32 9.30 -4.39
N GLY A 59 1.87 8.12 -4.20
CA GLY A 59 1.10 6.89 -3.97
C GLY A 59 1.92 5.75 -3.39
N LEU A 60 1.23 4.75 -2.89
CA LEU A 60 1.79 3.55 -2.27
C LEU A 60 1.15 2.29 -2.82
N VAL A 61 1.95 1.43 -3.42
CA VAL A 61 1.53 0.07 -3.80
C VAL A 61 2.05 -0.93 -2.77
N VAL A 62 1.15 -1.71 -2.20
CA VAL A 62 1.46 -2.76 -1.25
C VAL A 62 1.23 -4.11 -1.91
N ALA A 63 2.27 -4.95 -1.96
CA ALA A 63 2.20 -6.27 -2.58
C ALA A 63 2.54 -7.38 -1.59
N SER A 64 1.70 -8.42 -1.53
CA SER A 64 1.88 -9.54 -0.62
C SER A 64 1.60 -10.89 -1.26
N PRO A 65 2.38 -11.94 -0.93
CA PRO A 65 1.89 -13.30 -1.07
C PRO A 65 0.73 -13.53 -0.09
N VAL A 66 -0.14 -14.46 -0.43
CA VAL A 66 -1.25 -14.88 0.43
C VAL A 66 -0.82 -16.07 1.28
N TYR A 67 -0.85 -15.91 2.59
CA TYR A 67 -0.59 -16.96 3.59
C TYR A 67 -1.80 -17.10 4.52
N PHE A 68 -2.45 -18.26 4.52
CA PHE A 68 -3.65 -18.51 5.33
C PHE A 68 -4.77 -17.46 5.14
N ALA A 69 -5.00 -17.04 3.88
CA ALA A 69 -5.95 -16.00 3.49
C ALA A 69 -5.68 -14.61 4.12
N SER A 70 -4.41 -14.32 4.46
CA SER A 70 -3.93 -13.06 5.00
C SER A 70 -2.63 -12.65 4.32
N ALA A 71 -2.21 -11.41 4.53
CA ALA A 71 -0.94 -10.89 4.03
C ALA A 71 0.25 -11.47 4.81
N ASN A 72 1.45 -11.37 4.23
CA ASN A 72 2.69 -11.71 4.93
C ASN A 72 2.79 -10.93 6.25
N ALA A 73 3.02 -11.64 7.36
CA ALA A 73 3.03 -11.05 8.71
C ALA A 73 4.06 -9.92 8.88
N THR A 74 5.24 -10.05 8.26
CA THR A 74 6.26 -8.98 8.28
C THR A 74 5.74 -7.72 7.58
N LEU A 75 5.06 -7.87 6.45
CA LEU A 75 4.45 -6.73 5.75
C LEU A 75 3.39 -6.05 6.62
N VAL A 76 2.51 -6.82 7.27
CA VAL A 76 1.50 -6.27 8.17
C VAL A 76 2.14 -5.54 9.34
N ALA A 77 3.23 -6.08 9.92
CA ALA A 77 3.99 -5.41 10.98
C ALA A 77 4.58 -4.07 10.51
N VAL A 78 5.16 -4.05 9.30
CA VAL A 78 5.67 -2.81 8.67
C VAL A 78 4.55 -1.80 8.49
N LEU A 79 3.44 -2.19 7.85
CA LEU A 79 2.33 -1.28 7.56
C LEU A 79 1.70 -0.73 8.83
N THR A 80 1.42 -1.59 9.81
CA THR A 80 0.85 -1.17 11.10
C THR A 80 1.72 -0.09 11.74
N ARG A 81 3.02 -0.33 11.82
CA ARG A 81 3.95 0.63 12.42
C ARG A 81 4.15 1.88 11.58
N LEU A 82 4.26 1.75 10.26
CA LEU A 82 4.41 2.87 9.34
C LEU A 82 3.21 3.83 9.44
N PHE A 83 1.99 3.29 9.37
CA PHE A 83 0.78 4.12 9.43
C PHE A 83 0.53 4.72 10.83
N TYR A 84 0.96 4.06 11.90
CA TYR A 84 0.90 4.61 13.25
C TYR A 84 1.96 5.69 13.52
N SER A 85 3.17 5.52 12.99
CA SER A 85 4.29 6.39 13.35
C SER A 85 4.51 7.59 12.41
N THR A 86 3.76 7.66 11.32
CA THR A 86 3.82 8.79 10.38
C THR A 86 2.63 9.73 10.56
N HIS A 87 2.92 10.99 10.85
CA HIS A 87 1.91 12.02 11.16
C HIS A 87 1.67 13.01 10.01
N PHE A 88 2.36 12.86 8.89
CA PHE A 88 2.08 13.66 7.70
C PHE A 88 0.70 13.33 7.12
N ASP A 89 0.10 14.30 6.43
CA ASP A 89 -1.19 14.12 5.76
C ASP A 89 -1.06 13.14 4.58
N LYS A 90 -1.86 12.09 4.61
CA LYS A 90 -1.92 11.05 3.57
C LYS A 90 -3.10 11.26 2.60
N THR A 91 -3.92 12.29 2.87
CA THR A 91 -5.11 12.60 2.08
C THR A 91 -4.79 12.72 0.60
N MET A 92 -5.53 11.97 -0.22
CA MET A 92 -5.38 11.93 -1.68
C MET A 92 -4.06 11.36 -2.23
N LYS A 93 -3.18 10.80 -1.39
CA LYS A 93 -2.15 9.88 -1.92
C LYS A 93 -2.82 8.61 -2.41
N VAL A 94 -2.48 8.14 -3.61
CA VAL A 94 -3.17 6.99 -4.20
C VAL A 94 -2.63 5.67 -3.65
N GLY A 95 -3.52 4.85 -3.08
CA GLY A 95 -3.21 3.50 -2.61
C GLY A 95 -3.53 2.42 -3.63
N ALA A 96 -2.78 1.33 -3.62
CA ALA A 96 -3.17 0.10 -4.30
C ALA A 96 -2.62 -1.13 -3.57
N SER A 97 -3.41 -2.17 -3.42
CA SER A 97 -2.95 -3.48 -2.96
C SER A 97 -2.90 -4.48 -4.11
N VAL A 98 -1.90 -5.35 -4.08
CA VAL A 98 -1.69 -6.44 -5.03
C VAL A 98 -1.42 -7.72 -4.25
N VAL A 99 -2.06 -8.81 -4.62
CA VAL A 99 -1.90 -10.08 -3.93
C VAL A 99 -1.53 -11.20 -4.90
N CYS A 100 -0.70 -12.12 -4.41
CA CYS A 100 -0.28 -13.28 -5.18
C CYS A 100 -0.57 -14.56 -4.41
N ALA A 101 -1.28 -15.50 -5.03
CA ALA A 101 -1.58 -16.79 -4.42
C ALA A 101 -1.47 -17.93 -5.44
N ARG A 102 -1.26 -19.14 -4.92
CA ARG A 102 -1.41 -20.33 -5.74
C ARG A 102 -2.87 -20.56 -6.16
N ARG A 103 -3.84 -20.27 -5.26
CA ARG A 103 -5.26 -20.57 -5.49
C ARG A 103 -6.19 -19.60 -4.75
N GLY A 104 -6.52 -19.87 -3.49
CA GLY A 104 -7.54 -19.15 -2.71
C GLY A 104 -6.96 -18.11 -1.76
N GLY A 105 -7.85 -17.25 -1.21
CA GLY A 105 -7.51 -16.26 -0.18
C GLY A 105 -7.14 -14.88 -0.70
N CYS A 106 -7.13 -14.66 -2.02
CA CYS A 106 -6.76 -13.38 -2.60
C CYS A 106 -7.68 -12.23 -2.16
N SER A 107 -9.00 -12.41 -2.21
CA SER A 107 -9.96 -11.36 -1.86
C SER A 107 -9.84 -10.94 -0.39
N ALA A 108 -9.74 -11.90 0.53
CA ALA A 108 -9.57 -11.59 1.95
C ALA A 108 -8.29 -10.79 2.23
N THR A 109 -7.17 -11.19 1.62
CA THR A 109 -5.89 -10.49 1.75
C THR A 109 -5.92 -9.10 1.09
N PHE A 110 -6.57 -9.00 -0.06
CA PHE A 110 -6.77 -7.72 -0.76
C PHE A 110 -7.57 -6.74 0.10
N ASP A 111 -8.66 -7.18 0.71
CA ASP A 111 -9.49 -6.37 1.59
C ASP A 111 -8.74 -5.96 2.88
N GLU A 112 -7.95 -6.87 3.45
CA GLU A 112 -7.09 -6.60 4.61
C GLU A 112 -6.13 -5.43 4.31
N LEU A 113 -5.43 -5.46 3.20
CA LEU A 113 -4.44 -4.45 2.82
C LEU A 113 -5.09 -3.10 2.46
N ASN A 114 -6.24 -3.11 1.82
CA ASN A 114 -6.96 -1.88 1.46
C ASN A 114 -7.45 -1.07 2.66
N LYS A 115 -7.62 -1.68 3.84
CA LYS A 115 -8.03 -0.98 5.06
C LYS A 115 -7.02 0.08 5.52
N PHE A 116 -5.73 -0.12 5.26
CA PHE A 116 -4.71 0.88 5.57
C PHE A 116 -4.91 2.18 4.76
N PHE A 117 -5.34 2.06 3.52
CA PHE A 117 -5.60 3.21 2.66
C PHE A 117 -6.90 3.92 3.02
N THR A 118 -7.98 3.16 3.20
CA THR A 118 -9.31 3.73 3.46
C THR A 118 -9.37 4.52 4.77
N ILE A 119 -8.74 4.02 5.84
CA ILE A 119 -8.71 4.73 7.14
C ILE A 119 -7.85 6.02 7.07
N SER A 120 -6.99 6.13 6.07
CA SER A 120 -6.04 7.23 5.88
C SER A 120 -6.49 8.26 4.82
N ASN A 121 -7.75 8.19 4.40
CA ASN A 121 -8.31 9.06 3.37
C ASN A 121 -7.54 9.02 2.04
N MET A 122 -7.01 7.84 1.71
CA MET A 122 -6.28 7.58 0.48
C MET A 122 -7.22 6.89 -0.53
N PRO A 123 -7.45 7.46 -1.72
CA PRO A 123 -8.21 6.80 -2.78
C PRO A 123 -7.48 5.53 -3.24
N ILE A 124 -8.25 4.45 -3.46
CA ILE A 124 -7.71 3.17 -3.91
C ILE A 124 -7.84 3.08 -5.43
N ALA A 125 -6.71 2.83 -6.11
CA ALA A 125 -6.72 2.54 -7.52
C ALA A 125 -7.27 1.13 -7.78
N SER A 126 -8.27 1.05 -8.64
CA SER A 126 -8.80 -0.21 -9.15
C SER A 126 -8.20 -0.56 -10.52
N SER A 127 -8.32 -1.82 -10.91
CA SER A 127 -8.06 -2.30 -12.25
C SER A 127 -9.37 -2.79 -12.91
N GLN A 128 -9.27 -3.72 -13.83
CA GLN A 128 -10.44 -4.38 -14.44
C GLN A 128 -10.99 -5.55 -13.61
N TYR A 129 -10.24 -5.99 -12.60
CA TYR A 129 -10.58 -7.05 -11.66
C TYR A 129 -9.92 -6.79 -10.31
N TRP A 130 -10.12 -7.64 -9.28
CA TRP A 130 -9.32 -7.57 -8.06
C TRP A 130 -7.84 -7.75 -8.39
N ASN A 131 -6.98 -6.96 -7.78
CA ASN A 131 -5.56 -6.93 -8.10
C ASN A 131 -4.84 -8.19 -7.60
N SER A 132 -5.12 -9.32 -8.23
CA SER A 132 -4.52 -10.59 -7.93
C SER A 132 -3.75 -11.17 -9.12
N ILE A 133 -2.73 -11.96 -8.82
CA ILE A 133 -1.96 -12.75 -9.77
C ILE A 133 -1.71 -14.13 -9.17
N HIS A 134 -1.68 -15.15 -10.00
CA HIS A 134 -1.57 -16.53 -9.54
C HIS A 134 -0.25 -17.16 -9.94
N GLY A 135 0.29 -17.98 -9.05
CA GLY A 135 1.50 -18.76 -9.23
C GLY A 135 1.95 -19.37 -7.91
N ARG A 136 2.51 -20.56 -7.97
CA ARG A 136 3.06 -21.30 -6.83
C ARG A 136 4.58 -21.18 -6.78
N GLU A 137 5.21 -21.57 -7.88
CA GLU A 137 6.66 -21.58 -7.99
C GLU A 137 7.19 -20.25 -8.56
N GLN A 138 8.48 -20.05 -8.43
CA GLN A 138 9.14 -18.87 -8.98
C GLN A 138 8.96 -18.82 -10.50
N GLY A 139 8.48 -17.70 -11.02
CA GLY A 139 8.25 -17.48 -12.45
C GLY A 139 6.87 -17.86 -12.96
N GLU A 140 6.07 -18.66 -12.25
CA GLU A 140 4.73 -19.07 -12.70
C GLU A 140 3.77 -17.88 -12.86
N ALA A 141 3.90 -16.85 -12.05
CA ALA A 141 3.09 -15.62 -12.17
C ALA A 141 3.27 -14.94 -13.55
N GLU A 142 4.39 -15.15 -14.23
CA GLU A 142 4.62 -14.66 -15.60
C GLU A 142 3.75 -15.37 -16.64
N GLN A 143 3.18 -16.52 -16.30
CA GLN A 143 2.28 -17.30 -17.17
C GLN A 143 0.81 -16.91 -16.94
N ASP A 144 0.49 -16.18 -15.89
CA ASP A 144 -0.86 -15.68 -15.62
C ASP A 144 -1.13 -14.41 -16.45
N GLU A 145 -1.63 -14.63 -17.68
CA GLU A 145 -1.90 -13.53 -18.61
C GLU A 145 -3.00 -12.58 -18.11
N GLU A 146 -4.03 -13.09 -17.45
CA GLU A 146 -5.10 -12.27 -16.86
C GLU A 146 -4.57 -11.43 -15.70
N GLY A 147 -3.79 -12.03 -14.80
CA GLY A 147 -3.13 -11.33 -13.71
C GLY A 147 -2.18 -10.24 -14.20
N LYS A 148 -1.36 -10.52 -15.23
CA LYS A 148 -0.47 -9.52 -15.85
C LYS A 148 -1.25 -8.40 -16.51
N GLN A 149 -2.36 -8.70 -17.20
CA GLN A 149 -3.22 -7.67 -17.78
C GLN A 149 -3.83 -6.78 -16.69
N THR A 150 -4.31 -7.38 -15.61
CA THR A 150 -4.84 -6.68 -14.43
C THR A 150 -3.79 -5.72 -13.85
N MET A 151 -2.53 -6.15 -13.72
CA MET A 151 -1.43 -5.29 -13.24
C MET A 151 -1.14 -4.12 -14.20
N ARG A 152 -1.15 -4.35 -15.52
CA ARG A 152 -0.96 -3.28 -16.50
C ARG A 152 -2.08 -2.23 -16.44
N VAL A 153 -3.34 -2.69 -16.28
CA VAL A 153 -4.49 -1.79 -16.14
C VAL A 153 -4.40 -1.02 -14.82
N LEU A 154 -4.06 -1.69 -13.70
CA LEU A 154 -3.83 -1.03 -12.41
C LEU A 154 -2.81 0.10 -12.53
N ALA A 155 -1.66 -0.16 -13.15
CA ALA A 155 -0.62 0.85 -13.31
C ALA A 155 -1.09 2.08 -14.10
N ARG A 156 -1.86 1.88 -15.17
CA ARG A 156 -2.44 2.98 -15.95
C ARG A 156 -3.47 3.77 -15.16
N ASN A 157 -4.39 3.08 -14.47
CA ASN A 157 -5.43 3.71 -13.66
C ASN A 157 -4.83 4.50 -12.49
N MET A 158 -3.85 3.92 -11.78
CA MET A 158 -3.16 4.60 -10.71
C MET A 158 -2.45 5.86 -11.19
N THR A 159 -1.76 5.78 -12.33
CA THR A 159 -1.11 6.94 -12.96
C THR A 159 -2.13 8.02 -13.33
N PHE A 160 -3.24 7.63 -13.92
CA PHE A 160 -4.31 8.57 -14.28
C PHE A 160 -4.85 9.28 -13.03
N LEU A 161 -5.12 8.52 -11.96
CA LEU A 161 -5.61 9.08 -10.69
C LEU A 161 -4.60 10.06 -10.08
N MET A 162 -3.32 9.69 -9.98
CA MET A 162 -2.29 10.58 -9.43
C MET A 162 -2.18 11.88 -10.22
N LYS A 163 -2.18 11.82 -11.55
CA LYS A 163 -2.15 13.01 -12.42
C LYS A 163 -3.41 13.87 -12.26
N SER A 164 -4.58 13.23 -12.19
CA SER A 164 -5.86 13.93 -12.01
C SER A 164 -5.94 14.61 -10.65
N ILE A 165 -5.46 13.95 -9.59
CA ILE A 165 -5.40 14.52 -8.24
C ILE A 165 -4.42 15.70 -8.21
N ALA A 166 -3.24 15.57 -8.82
CA ALA A 166 -2.26 16.67 -8.90
C ALA A 166 -2.85 17.90 -9.61
N LEU A 167 -3.50 17.69 -10.76
CA LEU A 167 -4.18 18.75 -11.49
C LEU A 167 -5.36 19.34 -10.70
N GLY A 168 -6.15 18.50 -10.04
CA GLY A 168 -7.25 18.91 -9.18
C GLY A 168 -6.78 19.75 -8.00
N LYS A 169 -5.70 19.32 -7.34
CA LYS A 169 -5.06 20.04 -6.24
C LYS A 169 -4.54 21.41 -6.67
N GLU A 170 -3.91 21.49 -7.83
CA GLU A 170 -3.41 22.76 -8.38
C GLU A 170 -4.56 23.75 -8.67
N LYS A 171 -5.65 23.24 -9.25
CA LYS A 171 -6.76 24.08 -9.74
C LYS A 171 -7.79 24.43 -8.66
N PHE A 172 -8.08 23.53 -7.76
CA PHE A 172 -9.20 23.64 -6.80
C PHE A 172 -8.76 23.54 -5.33
N GLY A 173 -7.52 23.18 -5.04
CA GLY A 173 -7.08 22.74 -3.72
C GLY A 173 -7.48 21.28 -3.42
N LEU A 174 -7.09 20.79 -2.26
CA LEU A 174 -7.60 19.52 -1.74
C LEU A 174 -8.99 19.73 -1.11
N PRO A 175 -9.80 18.66 -1.00
CA PRO A 175 -11.04 18.72 -0.23
C PRO A 175 -10.82 19.28 1.18
N GLU A 176 -11.75 20.09 1.66
CA GLU A 176 -11.72 20.60 3.01
C GLU A 176 -11.75 19.44 4.02
N THR A 177 -10.92 19.53 5.04
CA THR A 177 -10.87 18.53 6.12
C THR A 177 -11.58 19.06 7.34
N GLU A 178 -12.51 18.26 7.89
CA GLU A 178 -13.15 18.58 9.16
C GLU A 178 -12.29 18.12 10.35
N GLU A 179 -12.46 18.78 11.49
CA GLU A 179 -11.90 18.29 12.74
C GLU A 179 -12.49 16.92 13.07
N ARG A 180 -11.62 15.94 13.33
CA ARG A 180 -12.04 14.56 13.55
C ARG A 180 -12.74 14.39 14.90
N ALA A 181 -14.04 14.05 14.87
CA ALA A 181 -14.77 13.64 16.07
C ALA A 181 -14.34 12.23 16.50
N PHE A 182 -14.00 12.10 17.78
CA PHE A 182 -13.68 10.81 18.39
C PHE A 182 -14.81 10.38 19.30
N THR A 183 -15.32 9.15 19.08
CA THR A 183 -16.28 8.55 20.00
C THR A 183 -15.61 7.44 20.79
N HIS A 184 -15.91 7.38 22.08
CA HIS A 184 -15.44 6.33 22.98
C HIS A 184 -16.64 5.54 23.49
N PHE A 185 -16.70 4.24 23.19
CA PHE A 185 -17.84 3.41 23.52
C PHE A 185 -17.88 2.94 25.00
N ILE A 186 -16.78 3.08 25.71
CA ILE A 186 -16.71 2.80 27.17
C ILE A 186 -16.97 4.12 27.90
N ARG A 187 -18.06 4.16 28.65
CA ARG A 187 -18.49 5.33 29.43
C ARG A 187 -18.34 5.04 30.91
#